data_c8a5b8e2a848a4e060fc5a50c4cd2ffb
#
_entry.id   c8a5b8e2a848a4e060fc5a50c4cd2ffb
#
_cell.length_a   1.000
_cell.length_b   1.000
_cell.length_c   1.000
_cell.angle_alpha   90.00
_cell.angle_beta   90.00
_cell.angle_gamma   90.00
#
_symmetry.space_group_name_H-M   'P 1'
#
loop_
_entity.id
_entity.type
_entity.pdbx_description
1 polymer ?
#
loop_
_entity_poly.entity_id
_entity_poly.type
_entity_poly.pdbx_seq_one_letter_code
_entity_poly.pdbx_strand_id
1 'polypeptide(L)'
;MKEKISNALSIIIPLLLGLGLMWYSYNSFTEKQLEEMKGYFVSADYNYVFFSLIFALLGYVLRAYRWKYTLTQIGYKPNFKLNFLAVSIGYFVNLSIPRSGEVSRALILKKYQNVPFGKAFGTIIAERIVDFIILLLFIFVSLIIEFETLKGFLLFYIPIDKIVMLLVIGSIVFMVGVYFYFYSNSKIILGIKLKISGLKEGALSIYKMPYKWQFLGYTLLI
;
A
#
# COMPACT_ATOMS: atom_id res chain seq x y z
N MET A 1 22.96 -23.51 17.31
CA MET A 1 22.16 -24.54 16.59
C MET A 1 20.67 -24.22 16.61
N LYS A 2 20.05 -23.88 17.77
CA LYS A 2 18.62 -23.54 17.88
C LYS A 2 18.20 -22.34 17.00
N GLU A 3 18.99 -21.28 16.89
CA GLU A 3 18.66 -20.12 16.04
C GLU A 3 18.65 -20.44 14.53
N LYS A 4 19.59 -21.27 14.06
CA LYS A 4 19.60 -21.71 12.66
C LYS A 4 18.38 -22.56 12.31
N ILE A 5 17.94 -23.42 13.23
CA ILE A 5 16.75 -24.27 13.07
C ILE A 5 15.49 -23.38 13.11
N SER A 6 15.39 -22.41 14.01
CA SER A 6 14.27 -21.45 14.07
C SER A 6 14.15 -20.63 12.80
N ASN A 7 15.28 -20.13 12.26
CA ASN A 7 15.31 -19.36 11.01
C ASN A 7 14.96 -20.23 9.78
N ALA A 8 15.38 -21.50 9.77
CA ALA A 8 15.00 -22.43 8.71
C ALA A 8 13.51 -22.76 8.76
N LEU A 9 12.95 -23.03 9.94
CA LEU A 9 11.52 -23.31 10.13
C LEU A 9 10.63 -22.11 9.74
N SER A 10 11.06 -20.89 10.02
CA SER A 10 10.30 -19.68 9.66
C SER A 10 10.19 -19.44 8.15
N ILE A 11 11.07 -20.07 7.35
CA ILE A 11 11.02 -20.03 5.88
C ILE A 11 10.31 -21.27 5.34
N ILE A 12 10.63 -22.45 5.86
CA ILE A 12 10.12 -23.74 5.36
C ILE A 12 8.61 -23.87 5.61
N ILE A 13 8.12 -23.50 6.79
CA ILE A 13 6.69 -23.63 7.14
C ILE A 13 5.79 -22.83 6.19
N PRO A 14 6.00 -21.51 5.93
CA PRO A 14 5.19 -20.76 4.98
C PRO A 14 5.29 -21.31 3.56
N LEU A 15 6.46 -21.81 3.16
CA LEU A 15 6.68 -22.35 1.83
C LEU A 15 5.94 -23.68 1.65
N LEU A 16 5.99 -24.58 2.62
CA LEU A 16 5.22 -25.82 2.62
C LEU A 16 3.71 -25.57 2.66
N LEU A 17 3.28 -24.57 3.44
CA LEU A 17 1.87 -24.20 3.51
C LEU A 17 1.39 -23.62 2.17
N GLY A 18 2.21 -22.80 1.51
CA GLY A 18 1.92 -22.27 0.17
C GLY A 18 1.82 -23.39 -0.89
N LEU A 19 2.79 -24.31 -0.90
CA LEU A 19 2.77 -25.46 -1.80
C LEU A 19 1.59 -26.40 -1.50
N GLY A 20 1.28 -26.63 -0.22
CA GLY A 20 0.13 -27.44 0.20
C GLY A 20 -1.20 -26.84 -0.25
N LEU A 21 -1.37 -25.51 -0.12
CA LEU A 21 -2.54 -24.80 -0.61
C LEU A 21 -2.64 -24.82 -2.15
N MET A 22 -1.53 -24.67 -2.86
CA MET A 22 -1.49 -24.80 -4.32
C MET A 22 -1.91 -26.21 -4.76
N TRP A 23 -1.38 -27.25 -4.12
CA TRP A 23 -1.74 -28.63 -4.41
C TRP A 23 -3.21 -28.92 -4.09
N TYR A 24 -3.68 -28.46 -2.93
CA TYR A 24 -5.09 -28.57 -2.55
C TYR A 24 -6.00 -27.87 -3.57
N SER A 25 -5.69 -26.64 -3.95
CA SER A 25 -6.46 -25.89 -4.96
C SER A 25 -6.46 -26.60 -6.30
N TYR A 26 -5.31 -27.10 -6.76
CA TYR A 26 -5.19 -27.85 -8.01
C TYR A 26 -6.09 -29.10 -8.02
N ASN A 27 -6.08 -29.88 -6.94
CA ASN A 27 -6.92 -31.07 -6.81
C ASN A 27 -8.41 -30.75 -6.64
N SER A 28 -8.76 -29.52 -6.27
CA SER A 28 -10.15 -29.07 -6.13
C SER A 28 -10.79 -28.66 -7.46
N PHE A 29 -9.97 -28.45 -8.51
CA PHE A 29 -10.49 -28.15 -9.84
C PHE A 29 -11.00 -29.41 -10.55
N THR A 30 -12.15 -29.28 -11.20
CA THR A 30 -12.66 -30.30 -12.10
C THR A 30 -11.82 -30.34 -13.40
N GLU A 31 -11.81 -31.46 -14.10
CA GLU A 31 -11.12 -31.59 -15.40
C GLU A 31 -11.57 -30.51 -16.40
N LYS A 32 -12.87 -30.21 -16.41
CA LYS A 32 -13.43 -29.15 -17.25
C LYS A 32 -12.83 -27.77 -16.92
N GLN A 33 -12.70 -27.43 -15.62
CA GLN A 33 -12.09 -26.16 -15.21
C GLN A 33 -10.60 -26.10 -15.60
N LEU A 34 -9.88 -27.22 -15.50
CA LEU A 34 -8.47 -27.29 -15.93
C LEU A 34 -8.32 -27.13 -17.44
N GLU A 35 -9.23 -27.70 -18.25
CA GLU A 35 -9.24 -27.49 -19.69
C GLU A 35 -9.59 -26.06 -20.06
N GLU A 36 -10.61 -25.47 -19.41
CA GLU A 36 -10.96 -24.05 -19.60
C GLU A 36 -9.77 -23.14 -19.24
N MET A 37 -9.07 -23.39 -18.12
CA MET A 37 -7.87 -22.65 -17.76
C MET A 37 -6.78 -22.74 -18.81
N LYS A 38 -6.49 -23.95 -19.33
CA LYS A 38 -5.54 -24.13 -20.45
C LYS A 38 -5.97 -23.37 -21.68
N GLY A 39 -7.27 -23.41 -22.01
CA GLY A 39 -7.85 -22.68 -23.12
C GLY A 39 -7.62 -21.17 -23.00
N TYR A 40 -7.85 -20.59 -21.81
CA TYR A 40 -7.62 -19.17 -21.57
C TYR A 40 -6.14 -18.79 -21.71
N PHE A 41 -5.21 -19.63 -21.27
CA PHE A 41 -3.78 -19.38 -21.49
C PHE A 41 -3.40 -19.39 -22.97
N VAL A 42 -3.95 -20.30 -23.76
CA VAL A 42 -3.65 -20.39 -25.19
C VAL A 42 -4.31 -19.26 -25.99
N SER A 43 -5.53 -18.88 -25.63
CA SER A 43 -6.31 -17.84 -26.32
C SER A 43 -6.01 -16.42 -25.83
N ALA A 44 -5.18 -16.25 -24.80
CA ALA A 44 -4.84 -14.94 -24.26
C ALA A 44 -4.11 -14.08 -25.31
N ASP A 45 -4.52 -12.82 -25.42
CA ASP A 45 -3.77 -11.87 -26.22
C ASP A 45 -2.53 -11.37 -25.45
N TYR A 46 -1.40 -11.95 -25.77
CA TYR A 46 -0.12 -11.64 -25.14
C TYR A 46 0.38 -10.22 -25.38
N ASN A 47 -0.18 -9.48 -26.35
CA ASN A 47 0.13 -8.07 -26.54
C ASN A 47 -0.29 -7.26 -25.30
N TYR A 48 -1.49 -7.53 -24.75
CA TYR A 48 -1.91 -6.87 -23.50
C TYR A 48 -0.99 -7.21 -22.32
N VAL A 49 -0.53 -8.45 -22.24
CA VAL A 49 0.44 -8.87 -21.21
C VAL A 49 1.76 -8.11 -21.37
N PHE A 50 2.26 -7.99 -22.60
CA PHE A 50 3.47 -7.26 -22.90
C PHE A 50 3.36 -5.77 -22.53
N PHE A 51 2.28 -5.10 -22.95
CA PHE A 51 2.03 -3.71 -22.57
C PHE A 51 1.88 -3.53 -21.07
N SER A 52 1.20 -4.45 -20.38
CA SER A 52 1.07 -4.38 -18.91
C SER A 52 2.43 -4.44 -18.19
N LEU A 53 3.37 -5.26 -18.69
CA LEU A 53 4.73 -5.32 -18.16
C LEU A 53 5.50 -4.01 -18.38
N ILE A 54 5.35 -3.37 -19.53
CA ILE A 54 5.94 -2.05 -19.80
C ILE A 54 5.38 -1.02 -18.80
N PHE A 55 4.07 -0.95 -18.62
CA PHE A 55 3.45 -0.04 -17.66
C PHE A 55 3.89 -0.32 -16.22
N ALA A 56 4.04 -1.58 -15.84
CA ALA A 56 4.54 -1.96 -14.53
C ALA A 56 5.99 -1.46 -14.31
N LEU A 57 6.87 -1.63 -15.30
CA LEU A 57 8.24 -1.12 -15.24
C LEU A 57 8.29 0.41 -15.19
N LEU A 58 7.48 1.09 -15.99
CA LEU A 58 7.31 2.54 -15.93
C LEU A 58 6.86 2.99 -14.53
N GLY A 59 5.93 2.27 -13.92
CA GLY A 59 5.50 2.52 -12.55
C GLY A 59 6.65 2.44 -11.54
N TYR A 60 7.60 1.51 -11.68
CA TYR A 60 8.78 1.45 -10.81
C TYR A 60 9.74 2.62 -11.06
N VAL A 61 9.92 3.02 -12.30
CA VAL A 61 10.72 4.19 -12.68
C VAL A 61 10.13 5.46 -12.08
N LEU A 62 8.83 5.68 -12.24
CA LEU A 62 8.12 6.85 -11.70
C LEU A 62 8.22 6.91 -10.17
N ARG A 63 8.06 5.76 -9.47
CA ARG A 63 8.24 5.68 -8.02
C ARG A 63 9.66 5.99 -7.58
N ALA A 64 10.68 5.55 -8.32
CA ALA A 64 12.07 5.85 -8.03
C ALA A 64 12.37 7.36 -8.20
N TYR A 65 11.80 8.00 -9.22
CA TYR A 65 11.89 9.46 -9.43
C TYR A 65 11.17 10.21 -8.32
N ARG A 66 9.94 9.81 -7.98
CA ARG A 66 9.18 10.43 -6.89
C ARG A 66 9.94 10.38 -5.57
N TRP A 67 10.52 9.24 -5.25
CA TRP A 67 11.30 9.07 -4.03
C TRP A 67 12.56 9.92 -3.96
N LYS A 68 13.15 10.23 -5.10
CA LYS A 68 14.29 11.18 -5.19
C LYS A 68 13.91 12.53 -4.58
N TYR A 69 12.70 13.04 -4.81
CA TYR A 69 12.29 14.35 -4.30
C TYR A 69 12.13 14.36 -2.79
N THR A 70 11.54 13.33 -2.20
CA THR A 70 11.39 13.23 -0.74
C THR A 70 12.75 13.05 -0.04
N LEU A 71 13.67 12.32 -0.65
CA LEU A 71 15.03 12.18 -0.14
C LEU A 71 15.84 13.48 -0.27
N THR A 72 15.65 14.21 -1.35
CA THR A 72 16.29 15.53 -1.53
C THR A 72 15.80 16.53 -0.48
N GLN A 73 14.52 16.48 -0.11
CA GLN A 73 13.93 17.32 0.94
C GLN A 73 14.62 17.13 2.30
N ILE A 74 15.08 15.93 2.62
CA ILE A 74 15.79 15.63 3.87
C ILE A 74 17.32 15.77 3.75
N GLY A 75 17.80 16.39 2.66
CA GLY A 75 19.21 16.72 2.43
C GLY A 75 20.07 15.62 1.80
N TYR A 76 19.46 14.56 1.26
CA TYR A 76 20.19 13.49 0.57
C TYR A 76 19.96 13.55 -0.93
N LYS A 77 21.02 13.33 -1.72
CA LYS A 77 20.97 13.27 -3.19
C LYS A 77 21.24 11.83 -3.65
N PRO A 78 20.25 10.95 -3.60
CA PRO A 78 20.46 9.55 -3.94
C PRO A 78 20.69 9.36 -5.43
N ASN A 79 21.49 8.35 -5.78
CA ASN A 79 21.66 7.93 -7.16
C ASN A 79 20.35 7.27 -7.65
N PHE A 80 19.87 7.72 -8.83
CA PHE A 80 18.64 7.18 -9.42
C PHE A 80 18.69 5.66 -9.61
N LYS A 81 19.81 5.10 -10.09
CA LYS A 81 19.97 3.65 -10.30
C LYS A 81 19.73 2.88 -9.00
N LEU A 82 20.28 3.38 -7.88
CA LEU A 82 20.10 2.74 -6.59
C LEU A 82 18.66 2.88 -6.06
N ASN A 83 18.02 4.04 -6.29
CA ASN A 83 16.61 4.22 -5.95
C ASN A 83 15.71 3.24 -6.71
N PHE A 84 15.96 3.12 -8.02
CA PHE A 84 15.21 2.17 -8.86
C PHE A 84 15.39 0.72 -8.38
N LEU A 85 16.65 0.30 -8.12
CA LEU A 85 16.93 -1.03 -7.56
C LEU A 85 16.27 -1.22 -6.20
N ALA A 86 16.33 -0.23 -5.31
CA ALA A 86 15.71 -0.32 -3.99
C ALA A 86 14.19 -0.47 -4.09
N VAL A 87 13.54 0.28 -4.99
CA VAL A 87 12.10 0.15 -5.26
C VAL A 87 11.78 -1.23 -5.81
N SER A 88 12.50 -1.70 -6.83
CA SER A 88 12.28 -3.01 -7.46
C SER A 88 12.47 -4.17 -6.46
N ILE A 89 13.55 -4.13 -5.67
CA ILE A 89 13.78 -5.12 -4.62
C ILE A 89 12.67 -5.05 -3.57
N GLY A 90 12.21 -3.85 -3.19
CA GLY A 90 11.09 -3.71 -2.26
C GLY A 90 9.82 -4.39 -2.75
N TYR A 91 9.47 -4.24 -4.02
CA TYR A 91 8.34 -4.95 -4.62
C TYR A 91 8.53 -6.45 -4.65
N PHE A 92 9.73 -6.92 -5.02
CA PHE A 92 10.05 -8.35 -5.01
C PHE A 92 9.93 -8.96 -3.61
N VAL A 93 10.48 -8.29 -2.60
CA VAL A 93 10.42 -8.75 -1.20
C VAL A 93 8.98 -8.77 -0.67
N ASN A 94 8.13 -7.82 -1.11
CA ASN A 94 6.71 -7.82 -0.75
C ASN A 94 5.93 -9.03 -1.27
N LEU A 95 6.41 -9.71 -2.30
CA LEU A 95 5.79 -10.97 -2.77
C LEU A 95 5.96 -12.10 -1.75
N SER A 96 7.09 -12.11 -1.03
CA SER A 96 7.39 -13.16 -0.04
C SER A 96 6.91 -12.79 1.35
N ILE A 97 7.10 -11.54 1.78
CA ILE A 97 6.72 -11.05 3.11
C ILE A 97 5.96 -9.74 2.94
N PRO A 98 4.63 -9.73 3.15
CA PRO A 98 3.82 -8.52 3.00
C PRO A 98 4.35 -7.34 3.82
N ARG A 99 4.40 -6.15 3.22
CA ARG A 99 4.86 -4.88 3.83
C ARG A 99 6.33 -4.81 4.24
N SER A 100 7.15 -5.81 3.90
CA SER A 100 8.60 -5.78 4.18
C SER A 100 9.40 -4.98 3.15
N GLY A 101 8.80 -4.68 2.01
CA GLY A 101 9.45 -3.93 0.94
C GLY A 101 9.80 -2.49 1.33
N GLU A 102 8.98 -1.83 2.14
CA GLU A 102 9.27 -0.50 2.67
C GLU A 102 10.51 -0.51 3.56
N VAL A 103 10.62 -1.52 4.42
CA VAL A 103 11.79 -1.73 5.28
C VAL A 103 13.02 -2.02 4.44
N SER A 104 12.90 -2.89 3.42
CA SER A 104 13.99 -3.25 2.51
C SER A 104 14.53 -2.03 1.75
N ARG A 105 13.65 -1.17 1.23
CA ARG A 105 14.03 0.09 0.58
C ARG A 105 14.89 0.97 1.49
N ALA A 106 14.45 1.19 2.74
CA ALA A 106 15.17 2.00 3.71
C ALA A 106 16.53 1.38 4.10
N LEU A 107 16.60 0.06 4.25
CA LEU A 107 17.85 -0.66 4.56
C LEU A 107 18.86 -0.58 3.42
N ILE A 108 18.43 -0.66 2.16
CA ILE A 108 19.30 -0.51 0.99
C ILE A 108 19.94 0.88 0.98
N LEU A 109 19.18 1.95 1.20
CA LEU A 109 19.75 3.29 1.26
C LEU A 109 20.69 3.48 2.46
N LYS A 110 20.37 2.90 3.60
CA LYS A 110 21.28 2.90 4.75
C LYS A 110 22.60 2.22 4.41
N LYS A 111 22.56 1.07 3.73
CA LYS A 111 23.75 0.26 3.43
C LYS A 111 24.64 0.89 2.36
N TYR A 112 24.04 1.46 1.30
CA TYR A 112 24.80 1.86 0.10
C TYR A 112 24.96 3.38 -0.06
N GLN A 113 24.22 4.19 0.70
CA GLN A 113 24.32 5.67 0.62
C GLN A 113 24.40 6.35 1.99
N ASN A 114 24.59 5.58 3.06
CA ASN A 114 24.68 6.10 4.42
C ASN A 114 23.50 6.99 4.86
N VAL A 115 22.32 6.80 4.25
CA VAL A 115 21.11 7.48 4.68
C VAL A 115 20.60 6.80 5.96
N PRO A 116 20.43 7.51 7.09
CA PRO A 116 19.91 6.91 8.31
C PRO A 116 18.56 6.23 8.07
N PHE A 117 18.39 5.00 8.56
CA PHE A 117 17.19 4.19 8.35
C PHE A 117 15.92 4.98 8.67
N GLY A 118 15.86 5.64 9.84
CA GLY A 118 14.67 6.40 10.28
C GLY A 118 14.31 7.53 9.32
N LYS A 119 15.32 8.23 8.75
CA LYS A 119 15.07 9.27 7.75
C LYS A 119 14.57 8.70 6.43
N ALA A 120 15.19 7.63 5.90
CA ALA A 120 14.75 6.97 4.68
C ALA A 120 13.34 6.38 4.85
N PHE A 121 13.08 5.70 5.96
CA PHE A 121 11.77 5.11 6.26
C PHE A 121 10.70 6.18 6.45
N GLY A 122 11.03 7.31 7.10
CA GLY A 122 10.13 8.46 7.25
C GLY A 122 9.69 9.03 5.89
N THR A 123 10.56 9.10 4.88
CA THR A 123 10.17 9.53 3.53
C THR A 123 9.19 8.57 2.87
N ILE A 124 9.38 7.26 3.08
CA ILE A 124 8.47 6.24 2.55
C ILE A 124 7.08 6.35 3.20
N ILE A 125 7.03 6.57 4.51
CA ILE A 125 5.75 6.82 5.21
C ILE A 125 5.07 8.08 4.67
N ALA A 126 5.81 9.16 4.46
CA ALA A 126 5.26 10.40 3.89
C ALA A 126 4.66 10.18 2.50
N GLU A 127 5.32 9.39 1.64
CA GLU A 127 4.75 8.97 0.35
C GLU A 127 3.42 8.21 0.53
N ARG A 128 3.36 7.24 1.46
CA ARG A 128 2.14 6.46 1.75
C ARG A 128 0.99 7.32 2.23
N ILE A 129 1.28 8.38 3.00
CA ILE A 129 0.26 9.32 3.46
C ILE A 129 -0.38 10.02 2.26
N VAL A 130 0.42 10.52 1.31
CA VAL A 130 -0.11 11.18 0.13
C VAL A 130 -0.87 10.20 -0.75
N ASP A 131 -0.33 9.00 -0.99
CA ASP A 131 -1.03 7.94 -1.73
C ASP A 131 -2.40 7.63 -1.11
N PHE A 132 -2.48 7.56 0.22
CA PHE A 132 -3.72 7.34 0.96
C PHE A 132 -4.72 8.50 0.81
N ILE A 133 -4.25 9.75 0.89
CA ILE A 133 -5.11 10.93 0.68
C ILE A 133 -5.70 10.93 -0.73
N ILE A 134 -4.88 10.64 -1.74
CA ILE A 134 -5.34 10.55 -3.14
C ILE A 134 -6.34 9.39 -3.31
N LEU A 135 -6.08 8.24 -2.71
CA LEU A 135 -7.03 7.12 -2.72
C LEU A 135 -8.39 7.51 -2.13
N LEU A 136 -8.40 8.19 -0.98
CA LEU A 136 -9.64 8.69 -0.38
C LEU A 136 -10.36 9.68 -1.28
N LEU A 137 -9.61 10.55 -1.97
CA LEU A 137 -10.18 11.49 -2.93
C LEU A 137 -10.82 10.76 -4.12
N PHE A 138 -10.16 9.74 -4.68
CA PHE A 138 -10.75 8.93 -5.75
C PHE A 138 -12.00 8.17 -5.29
N ILE A 139 -11.98 7.58 -4.09
CA ILE A 139 -13.17 6.95 -3.51
C ILE A 139 -14.31 7.96 -3.40
N PHE A 140 -14.03 9.15 -2.86
CA PHE A 140 -15.05 10.20 -2.71
C PHE A 140 -15.64 10.66 -4.05
N VAL A 141 -14.79 10.88 -5.06
CA VAL A 141 -15.23 11.23 -6.42
C VAL A 141 -16.08 10.11 -7.04
N SER A 142 -15.63 8.83 -6.90
CA SER A 142 -16.39 7.67 -7.39
C SER A 142 -17.77 7.55 -6.72
N LEU A 143 -17.84 7.80 -5.41
CA LEU A 143 -19.12 7.81 -4.69
C LEU A 143 -20.07 8.91 -5.16
N ILE A 144 -19.55 10.07 -5.58
CA ILE A 144 -20.38 11.14 -6.14
C ILE A 144 -20.88 10.76 -7.54
N ILE A 145 -19.98 10.24 -8.40
CA ILE A 145 -20.34 9.90 -9.79
C ILE A 145 -21.35 8.75 -9.83
N GLU A 146 -21.12 7.71 -9.04
CA GLU A 146 -21.94 6.49 -9.02
C GLU A 146 -22.98 6.48 -7.89
N PHE A 147 -23.37 7.65 -7.39
CA PHE A 147 -24.25 7.75 -6.24
C PHE A 147 -25.60 7.04 -6.44
N GLU A 148 -26.24 7.22 -7.59
CA GLU A 148 -27.54 6.57 -7.88
C GLU A 148 -27.42 5.06 -8.00
N THR A 149 -26.34 4.58 -8.64
CA THR A 149 -26.05 3.12 -8.73
C THR A 149 -25.83 2.50 -7.34
N LEU A 150 -25.02 3.18 -6.52
CA LEU A 150 -24.74 2.75 -5.15
C LEU A 150 -25.99 2.79 -4.27
N LYS A 151 -26.79 3.86 -4.37
CA LYS A 151 -28.05 4.01 -3.67
C LYS A 151 -29.02 2.87 -4.04
N GLY A 152 -29.19 2.59 -5.35
CA GLY A 152 -30.01 1.51 -5.83
C GLY A 152 -29.57 0.15 -5.29
N PHE A 153 -28.28 -0.13 -5.32
CA PHE A 153 -27.70 -1.37 -4.76
C PHE A 153 -27.92 -1.47 -3.25
N LEU A 154 -27.66 -0.42 -2.50
CA LEU A 154 -27.82 -0.40 -1.05
C LEU A 154 -29.28 -0.61 -0.65
N LEU A 155 -30.22 0.08 -1.31
CA LEU A 155 -31.64 -0.05 -1.01
C LEU A 155 -32.21 -1.41 -1.41
N PHE A 156 -31.63 -2.08 -2.42
CA PHE A 156 -32.02 -3.42 -2.83
C PHE A 156 -31.61 -4.50 -1.81
N TYR A 157 -30.38 -4.42 -1.27
CA TYR A 157 -29.84 -5.43 -0.37
C TYR A 157 -30.02 -5.12 1.12
N ILE A 158 -30.14 -3.85 1.48
CA ILE A 158 -30.21 -3.43 2.88
C ILE A 158 -31.48 -2.60 3.10
N PRO A 159 -32.41 -3.04 3.95
CA PRO A 159 -33.58 -2.24 4.32
C PRO A 159 -33.17 -0.86 4.87
N ILE A 160 -33.94 0.15 4.52
CA ILE A 160 -33.61 1.56 4.82
C ILE A 160 -33.46 1.83 6.33
N ASP A 161 -34.27 1.14 7.15
CA ASP A 161 -34.18 1.19 8.60
C ASP A 161 -32.83 0.74 9.14
N LYS A 162 -32.23 -0.30 8.56
CA LYS A 162 -30.88 -0.77 8.90
C LYS A 162 -29.80 0.22 8.48
N ILE A 163 -29.96 0.86 7.32
CA ILE A 163 -29.03 1.91 6.86
C ILE A 163 -29.06 3.10 7.84
N VAL A 164 -30.26 3.57 8.20
CA VAL A 164 -30.42 4.65 9.18
C VAL A 164 -29.84 4.26 10.52
N MET A 165 -30.11 3.04 11.01
CA MET A 165 -29.54 2.53 12.25
C MET A 165 -28.00 2.52 12.22
N LEU A 166 -27.39 2.05 11.14
CA LEU A 166 -25.92 2.04 10.97
C LEU A 166 -25.34 3.45 10.96
N LEU A 167 -26.01 4.40 10.31
CA LEU A 167 -25.59 5.81 10.28
C LEU A 167 -25.68 6.45 11.68
N VAL A 168 -26.74 6.17 12.42
CA VAL A 168 -26.91 6.66 13.80
C VAL A 168 -25.85 6.08 14.72
N ILE A 169 -25.65 4.75 14.68
CA ILE A 169 -24.61 4.10 15.49
C ILE A 169 -23.23 4.63 15.10
N GLY A 170 -22.93 4.73 13.81
CA GLY A 170 -21.67 5.27 13.31
C GLY A 170 -21.42 6.71 13.76
N SER A 171 -22.45 7.55 13.73
CA SER A 171 -22.38 8.94 14.23
C SER A 171 -22.12 9.02 15.73
N ILE A 172 -22.77 8.17 16.52
CA ILE A 172 -22.54 8.08 17.98
C ILE A 172 -21.11 7.64 18.26
N VAL A 173 -20.64 6.57 17.61
CA VAL A 173 -19.27 6.06 17.77
C VAL A 173 -18.24 7.12 17.38
N PHE A 174 -18.51 7.85 16.28
CA PHE A 174 -17.66 8.96 15.84
C PHE A 174 -17.62 10.09 16.87
N MET A 175 -18.77 10.55 17.38
CA MET A 175 -18.84 11.59 18.40
C MET A 175 -18.13 11.18 19.70
N VAL A 176 -18.33 9.94 20.14
CA VAL A 176 -17.64 9.38 21.31
C VAL A 176 -16.13 9.33 21.05
N GLY A 177 -15.71 8.89 19.87
CA GLY A 177 -14.30 8.88 19.48
C GLY A 177 -13.67 10.27 19.49
N VAL A 178 -14.35 11.27 18.95
CA VAL A 178 -13.95 12.69 18.97
C VAL A 178 -13.87 13.21 20.41
N TYR A 179 -14.88 12.91 21.23
CA TYR A 179 -14.86 13.29 22.65
C TYR A 179 -13.63 12.73 23.36
N PHE A 180 -13.38 11.41 23.24
CA PHE A 180 -12.20 10.80 23.85
C PHE A 180 -10.89 11.33 23.29
N TYR A 181 -10.83 11.64 22.01
CA TYR A 181 -9.65 12.24 21.37
C TYR A 181 -9.27 13.58 22.02
N PHE A 182 -10.24 14.42 22.32
CA PHE A 182 -9.95 15.74 22.93
C PHE A 182 -9.76 15.68 24.45
N TYR A 183 -10.57 14.90 25.15
CA TYR A 183 -10.64 14.95 26.61
C TYR A 183 -9.91 13.82 27.33
N SER A 184 -9.58 12.71 26.66
CA SER A 184 -8.89 11.60 27.32
C SER A 184 -7.38 11.68 27.18
N ASN A 185 -6.69 11.44 28.32
CA ASN A 185 -5.23 11.32 28.41
C ASN A 185 -4.77 9.85 28.54
N SER A 186 -5.61 8.88 28.17
CA SER A 186 -5.24 7.46 28.24
C SER A 186 -4.05 7.16 27.30
N LYS A 187 -3.22 6.17 27.67
CA LYS A 187 -2.06 5.75 26.86
C LYS A 187 -2.43 5.41 25.41
N ILE A 188 -3.63 4.84 25.19
CA ILE A 188 -4.14 4.49 23.87
C ILE A 188 -4.41 5.77 23.06
N ILE A 189 -5.13 6.74 23.64
CA ILE A 189 -5.46 8.00 22.97
C ILE A 189 -4.19 8.82 22.70
N LEU A 190 -3.25 8.84 23.64
CA LEU A 190 -1.96 9.50 23.44
C LEU A 190 -1.19 8.87 22.26
N GLY A 191 -1.20 7.54 22.15
CA GLY A 191 -0.63 6.82 21.00
C GLY A 191 -1.31 7.18 19.67
N ILE A 192 -2.64 7.36 19.67
CA ILE A 192 -3.40 7.80 18.49
C ILE A 192 -3.04 9.25 18.14
N LYS A 193 -2.98 10.16 19.12
CA LYS A 193 -2.57 11.56 18.93
C LYS A 193 -1.17 11.66 18.31
N LEU A 194 -0.21 10.88 18.81
CA LEU A 194 1.16 10.82 18.27
C LEU A 194 1.19 10.30 16.82
N LYS A 195 0.39 9.29 16.50
CA LYS A 195 0.28 8.81 15.11
C LYS A 195 -0.33 9.86 14.19
N ILE A 196 -1.40 10.52 14.60
CA ILE A 196 -2.05 11.59 13.81
C ILE A 196 -1.12 12.78 13.64
N SER A 197 -0.38 13.20 14.69
CA SER A 197 0.61 14.27 14.55
C SER A 197 1.74 13.91 13.59
N GLY A 198 2.23 12.68 13.63
CA GLY A 198 3.22 12.19 12.66
C GLY A 198 2.69 12.17 11.21
N LEU A 199 1.42 11.79 11.01
CA LEU A 199 0.76 11.88 9.71
C LEU A 199 0.67 13.33 9.22
N LYS A 200 0.26 14.25 10.09
CA LYS A 200 0.19 15.69 9.78
C LYS A 200 1.57 16.26 9.43
N GLU A 201 2.59 15.93 10.20
CA GLU A 201 3.97 16.38 9.92
C GLU A 201 4.48 15.82 8.59
N GLY A 202 4.22 14.55 8.29
CA GLY A 202 4.55 13.93 7.02
C GLY A 202 3.88 14.64 5.83
N ALA A 203 2.58 14.90 5.91
CA ALA A 203 1.84 15.63 4.87
C ALA A 203 2.35 17.07 4.71
N LEU A 204 2.60 17.79 5.83
CA LEU A 204 3.13 19.15 5.81
C LEU A 204 4.56 19.21 5.26
N SER A 205 5.40 18.20 5.48
CA SER A 205 6.76 18.14 4.94
C SER A 205 6.73 18.13 3.40
N ILE A 206 5.80 17.38 2.81
CA ILE A 206 5.61 17.34 1.35
C ILE A 206 5.04 18.66 0.83
N TYR A 207 4.08 19.27 1.52
CA TYR A 207 3.52 20.57 1.14
C TYR A 207 4.60 21.68 1.13
N LYS A 208 5.53 21.64 2.07
CA LYS A 208 6.65 22.60 2.18
C LYS A 208 7.82 22.28 1.25
N MET A 209 7.78 21.17 0.52
CA MET A 209 8.85 20.74 -0.37
C MET A 209 8.99 21.68 -1.58
N PRO A 210 10.24 22.09 -1.97
CA PRO A 210 10.46 22.95 -3.14
C PRO A 210 9.93 22.33 -4.45
N TYR A 211 10.02 21.01 -4.57
CA TYR A 211 9.62 20.24 -5.76
C TYR A 211 8.25 19.57 -5.63
N LYS A 212 7.32 20.18 -4.89
CA LYS A 212 5.99 19.59 -4.61
C LYS A 212 5.16 19.28 -5.86
N TRP A 213 5.23 20.14 -6.88
CA TRP A 213 4.49 19.94 -8.12
C TRP A 213 5.00 18.77 -8.94
N GLN A 214 6.32 18.60 -9.01
CA GLN A 214 6.92 17.41 -9.63
C GLN A 214 6.55 16.14 -8.86
N PHE A 215 6.63 16.16 -7.53
CA PHE A 215 6.20 15.06 -6.68
C PHE A 215 4.74 14.68 -6.91
N LEU A 216 3.83 15.68 -6.94
CA LEU A 216 2.39 15.45 -7.21
C LEU A 216 2.17 14.94 -8.63
N GLY A 217 2.86 15.50 -9.64
CA GLY A 217 2.78 15.02 -11.01
C GLY A 217 3.16 13.54 -11.14
N TYR A 218 4.29 13.13 -10.54
CA TYR A 218 4.67 11.72 -10.50
C TYR A 218 3.67 10.85 -9.71
N THR A 219 3.05 11.39 -8.66
CA THR A 219 2.04 10.65 -7.88
C THR A 219 0.76 10.39 -8.69
N LEU A 220 0.35 11.33 -9.53
CA LEU A 220 -0.81 11.16 -10.42
C LEU A 220 -0.51 10.22 -11.60
N LEU A 221 0.75 10.10 -12.02
CA LEU A 221 1.18 9.20 -13.09
C LEU A 221 1.39 7.75 -12.62
N ILE A 222 1.49 7.51 -11.33
CA ILE A 222 1.66 6.17 -10.71
C ILE A 222 0.33 5.50 -10.49
#